data_d8c566f8764ec8595401b99b4c4ac063
#
_entry.id   d8c566f8764ec8595401b99b4c4ac063
#
_cell.length_a   1.000
_cell.length_b   1.000
_cell.length_c   1.000
_cell.angle_alpha   90.00
_cell.angle_beta   90.00
_cell.angle_gamma   90.00
#
_symmetry.space_group_name_H-M   'P 1'
#
loop_
_entity.id
_entity.type
_entity.pdbx_description
1 polymer ?
#
loop_
_entity_poly.entity_id
_entity_poly.type
_entity_poly.pdbx_seq_one_letter_code
_entity_poly.pdbx_strand_id
1 'polypeptide(L)'
;RSRAERLISEGAQLLVGDARKPIKVAHLFQLQGKDHSEIAQAIPGDICAVPKIDELHFDAVLHDSHDEDHHHLKSVAFPPPMLGLAIRAEKRGDEQKLSESLHRLVAEDPCVRVDHHTAQNETVLYGLGDLHLRVMLQRMTDRYGVAVKTSPPSVPYRETITRPAEGHHRHKKQTGGAGQFAEVWM
;
A
#
# COMPACT_ATOMS: atom_id res chain seq x y z
N ARG A 1 6.20 16.08 4.95
CA ARG A 1 6.67 17.22 5.78
C ARG A 1 7.55 16.66 6.89
N SER A 2 8.72 17.20 7.07
CA SER A 2 9.70 16.77 8.07
C SER A 2 10.06 17.94 8.96
N ARG A 3 10.25 17.65 10.25
CA ARG A 3 10.76 18.65 11.20
C ARG A 3 12.28 18.53 11.25
N ALA A 4 12.98 19.62 11.02
CA ALA A 4 14.42 19.67 11.14
C ALA A 4 14.80 19.90 12.61
N GLU A 5 15.62 19.03 13.17
CA GLU A 5 16.27 19.22 14.48
C GLU A 5 17.68 19.76 14.33
N ARG A 6 18.25 19.60 13.15
CA ARG A 6 19.53 20.19 12.72
C ARG A 6 19.34 20.96 11.43
N LEU A 7 20.34 21.77 11.06
CA LEU A 7 20.37 22.48 9.78
C LEU A 7 20.42 21.46 8.63
N ILE A 8 19.45 21.54 7.73
CA ILE A 8 19.44 20.74 6.50
C ILE A 8 19.62 21.71 5.33
N SER A 9 20.61 21.49 4.49
CA SER A 9 20.89 22.31 3.31
C SER A 9 20.57 21.55 2.04
N GLU A 10 20.29 22.26 0.98
CA GLU A 10 20.26 21.71 -0.37
C GLU A 10 21.60 21.04 -0.70
N GLY A 11 21.57 19.88 -1.32
CA GLY A 11 22.74 19.07 -1.63
C GLY A 11 23.28 18.21 -0.48
N ALA A 12 22.70 18.30 0.73
CA ALA A 12 23.09 17.46 1.87
C ALA A 12 22.90 15.97 1.56
N GLN A 13 23.83 15.15 2.05
CA GLN A 13 23.70 13.70 2.02
C GLN A 13 23.28 13.24 3.41
N LEU A 14 22.15 12.55 3.49
CA LEU A 14 21.55 12.08 4.73
C LEU A 14 21.26 10.59 4.65
N LEU A 15 21.36 9.92 5.77
CA LEU A 15 20.95 8.52 5.95
C LEU A 15 19.49 8.48 6.44
N VAL A 16 18.74 7.48 6.02
CA VAL A 16 17.34 7.26 6.45
C VAL A 16 17.32 6.07 7.40
N GLY A 17 17.10 6.30 8.69
CA GLY A 17 17.14 5.24 9.68
C GLY A 17 18.44 4.42 9.57
N ASP A 18 18.33 3.10 9.54
CA ASP A 18 19.48 2.19 9.46
C ASP A 18 19.96 1.95 8.01
N ALA A 19 19.60 2.82 7.06
CA ALA A 19 19.97 2.65 5.66
C ALA A 19 21.48 2.82 5.44
N ARG A 20 22.08 1.91 4.69
CA ARG A 20 23.52 1.95 4.39
C ARG A 20 23.91 2.96 3.32
N LYS A 21 22.95 3.41 2.51
CA LYS A 21 23.21 4.34 1.41
C LYS A 21 22.60 5.70 1.75
N PRO A 22 23.40 6.78 1.64
CA PRO A 22 22.88 8.11 1.84
C PRO A 22 21.98 8.52 0.67
N ILE A 23 20.93 9.27 1.00
CA ILE A 23 20.10 9.99 0.05
C ILE A 23 20.61 11.40 -0.13
N LYS A 24 20.45 11.97 -1.31
CA LYS A 24 20.79 13.37 -1.58
C LYS A 24 19.53 14.22 -1.55
N VAL A 25 19.54 15.25 -0.69
CA VAL A 25 18.49 16.27 -0.65
C VAL A 25 18.69 17.23 -1.84
N ALA A 26 17.93 17.03 -2.91
CA ALA A 26 18.08 17.84 -4.11
C ALA A 26 17.46 19.23 -3.95
N HIS A 27 16.27 19.31 -3.34
CA HIS A 27 15.52 20.52 -3.13
C HIS A 27 14.83 20.52 -1.79
N LEU A 28 14.69 21.69 -1.20
CA LEU A 28 13.93 21.94 0.03
C LEU A 28 12.84 22.96 -0.25
N PHE A 29 11.62 22.70 0.27
CA PHE A 29 10.50 23.61 0.10
C PHE A 29 9.85 23.93 1.44
N GLN A 30 9.51 25.21 1.60
CA GLN A 30 8.57 25.66 2.61
C GLN A 30 7.17 25.61 2.01
N LEU A 31 6.22 25.05 2.75
CA LEU A 31 4.84 24.86 2.31
C LEU A 31 3.89 25.78 3.06
N GLN A 32 3.05 26.49 2.31
CA GLN A 32 1.95 27.28 2.85
C GLN A 32 0.68 26.98 2.07
N GLY A 33 -0.20 26.15 2.63
CA GLY A 33 -1.38 25.69 1.91
C GLY A 33 -1.04 24.89 0.66
N LYS A 34 -1.39 25.44 -0.51
CA LYS A 34 -1.06 24.88 -1.83
C LYS A 34 0.26 25.44 -2.40
N ASP A 35 0.70 26.56 -1.86
CA ASP A 35 1.89 27.25 -2.34
C ASP A 35 3.14 26.61 -1.74
N HIS A 36 4.20 26.59 -2.52
CA HIS A 36 5.50 26.12 -2.11
C HIS A 36 6.58 27.06 -2.60
N SER A 37 7.50 27.39 -1.75
CA SER A 37 8.68 28.20 -2.07
C SER A 37 9.94 27.40 -1.79
N GLU A 38 10.89 27.45 -2.71
CA GLU A 38 12.18 26.79 -2.53
C GLU A 38 13.02 27.57 -1.51
N ILE A 39 13.65 26.81 -0.61
CA ILE A 39 14.53 27.35 0.42
C ILE A 39 15.88 26.65 0.35
N ALA A 40 16.97 27.41 0.52
CA ALA A 40 18.32 26.86 0.50
C ALA A 40 18.65 26.04 1.75
N GLN A 41 18.02 26.35 2.86
CA GLN A 41 18.30 25.73 4.18
C GLN A 41 17.02 25.66 5.01
N ALA A 42 16.85 24.57 5.76
CA ALA A 42 15.87 24.43 6.81
C ALA A 42 16.59 24.49 8.17
N ILE A 43 16.16 25.41 9.02
CA ILE A 43 16.76 25.60 10.36
C ILE A 43 16.09 24.67 11.38
N PRO A 44 16.74 24.40 12.53
CA PRO A 44 16.16 23.62 13.60
C PRO A 44 14.78 24.16 14.05
N GLY A 45 13.79 23.26 14.08
CA GLY A 45 12.40 23.59 14.40
C GLY A 45 11.51 23.85 13.21
N ASP A 46 12.06 24.07 12.01
CA ASP A 46 11.29 24.24 10.78
C ASP A 46 10.57 22.97 10.33
N ILE A 47 9.49 23.17 9.58
CA ILE A 47 8.79 22.11 8.87
C ILE A 47 8.98 22.35 7.38
N CYS A 48 9.74 21.50 6.72
CA CYS A 48 10.04 21.59 5.30
C CYS A 48 9.57 20.32 4.55
N ALA A 49 9.49 20.44 3.23
CA ALA A 49 9.22 19.32 2.34
C ALA A 49 10.47 18.99 1.52
N VAL A 50 10.78 17.73 1.41
CA VAL A 50 11.83 17.18 0.55
C VAL A 50 11.16 16.32 -0.51
N PRO A 51 11.19 16.69 -1.80
CA PRO A 51 10.55 15.93 -2.86
C PRO A 51 11.45 14.81 -3.40
N LYS A 52 10.82 13.85 -4.09
CA LYS A 52 11.49 12.82 -4.92
C LYS A 52 12.47 11.94 -4.15
N ILE A 53 12.11 11.55 -2.94
CA ILE A 53 12.85 10.58 -2.15
C ILE A 53 11.90 9.45 -1.79
N ASP A 54 12.00 8.34 -2.49
CA ASP A 54 11.13 7.17 -2.32
C ASP A 54 11.47 6.37 -1.05
N GLU A 55 12.69 6.51 -0.55
CA GLU A 55 13.18 5.87 0.67
C GLU A 55 12.60 6.49 1.95
N LEU A 56 12.02 7.70 1.86
CA LEU A 56 11.39 8.35 3.01
C LEU A 56 10.02 7.73 3.30
N HIS A 57 9.90 7.14 4.45
CA HIS A 57 8.65 6.63 4.99
C HIS A 57 8.22 7.40 6.24
N PHE A 58 7.00 7.15 6.68
CA PHE A 58 6.47 7.73 7.91
C PHE A 58 7.35 7.36 9.11
N ASP A 59 7.58 8.31 10.01
CA ASP A 59 8.48 8.19 11.18
C ASP A 59 9.97 7.95 10.87
N ALA A 60 10.41 8.08 9.62
CA ALA A 60 11.82 7.97 9.29
C ALA A 60 12.62 9.10 9.94
N VAL A 61 13.73 8.74 10.57
CA VAL A 61 14.71 9.70 11.10
C VAL A 61 15.82 9.87 10.09
N LEU A 62 16.18 11.12 9.79
CA LEU A 62 17.29 11.47 8.92
C LEU A 62 18.47 11.91 9.77
N HIS A 63 19.65 11.38 9.48
CA HIS A 63 20.89 11.73 10.15
C HIS A 63 22.07 11.75 9.17
N ASP A 64 23.19 12.30 9.57
CA ASP A 64 24.38 12.47 8.74
C ASP A 64 25.53 11.51 9.10
N SER A 65 25.39 10.73 10.18
CA SER A 65 26.43 9.81 10.68
C SER A 65 25.84 8.45 11.06
N HIS A 66 26.56 7.37 10.74
CA HIS A 66 26.22 6.01 11.18
C HIS A 66 26.28 5.81 12.70
N ASP A 67 26.89 6.72 13.44
CA ASP A 67 26.86 6.68 14.91
C ASP A 67 25.46 6.96 15.47
N GLU A 68 24.58 7.51 14.63
CA GLU A 68 23.20 7.87 14.96
C GLU A 68 22.16 6.86 14.45
N ASP A 69 22.56 5.75 13.82
CA ASP A 69 21.68 4.71 13.27
C ASP A 69 20.64 4.19 14.30
N HIS A 70 20.94 4.25 15.58
CA HIS A 70 20.05 3.77 16.65
C HIS A 70 19.11 4.85 17.21
N HIS A 71 19.11 6.05 16.65
CA HIS A 71 18.20 7.11 17.06
C HIS A 71 16.84 6.95 16.41
N HIS A 72 15.93 6.34 17.12
CA HIS A 72 14.53 6.21 16.70
C HIS A 72 13.63 7.07 17.58
N LEU A 73 12.78 7.86 16.97
CA LEU A 73 11.71 8.54 17.68
C LEU A 73 10.62 7.53 18.07
N LYS A 74 9.96 7.77 19.20
CA LYS A 74 8.82 6.95 19.59
C LYS A 74 7.69 7.14 18.57
N SER A 75 7.36 6.08 17.86
CA SER A 75 6.27 6.08 16.88
C SER A 75 4.93 6.44 17.51
N VAL A 76 4.15 7.24 16.80
CA VAL A 76 2.77 7.53 17.17
C VAL A 76 1.92 6.32 16.80
N ALA A 77 1.22 5.75 17.79
CA ALA A 77 0.29 4.66 17.54
C ALA A 77 -0.98 5.22 16.87
N PHE A 78 -1.21 4.85 15.61
CA PHE A 78 -2.44 5.17 14.90
C PHE A 78 -3.49 4.09 15.14
N PRO A 79 -4.79 4.46 15.14
CA PRO A 79 -5.85 3.47 15.24
C PRO A 79 -5.82 2.53 14.01
N PRO A 80 -6.01 1.22 14.21
CA PRO A 80 -6.04 0.27 13.11
C PRO A 80 -7.27 0.50 12.24
N PRO A 81 -7.16 0.29 10.91
CA PRO A 81 -8.31 0.35 10.02
C PRO A 81 -9.31 -0.76 10.34
N MET A 82 -10.61 -0.41 10.45
CA MET A 82 -11.65 -1.32 10.91
C MET A 82 -12.69 -1.68 9.85
N LEU A 83 -12.82 -0.88 8.81
CA LEU A 83 -13.78 -1.10 7.72
C LEU A 83 -13.05 -1.38 6.43
N GLY A 84 -13.45 -2.43 5.70
CA GLY A 84 -12.92 -2.77 4.38
C GLY A 84 -13.96 -2.64 3.28
N LEU A 85 -13.55 -2.17 2.11
CA LEU A 85 -14.31 -2.19 0.87
C LEU A 85 -13.47 -2.87 -0.21
N ALA A 86 -14.05 -3.84 -0.89
CA ALA A 86 -13.48 -4.38 -2.09
C ALA A 86 -13.60 -3.34 -3.21
N ILE A 87 -12.49 -3.08 -3.89
CA ILE A 87 -12.39 -2.05 -4.92
C ILE A 87 -11.87 -2.62 -6.22
N ARG A 88 -12.35 -2.10 -7.32
CA ARG A 88 -11.86 -2.42 -8.66
C ARG A 88 -11.98 -1.20 -9.57
N ALA A 89 -11.10 -1.09 -10.53
CA ALA A 89 -11.17 -0.04 -11.53
C ALA A 89 -12.52 -0.10 -12.28
N GLU A 90 -13.13 1.04 -12.52
CA GLU A 90 -14.38 1.12 -13.29
C GLU A 90 -14.13 0.82 -14.76
N LYS A 91 -13.01 1.29 -15.30
CA LYS A 91 -12.60 1.10 -16.68
C LYS A 91 -11.52 0.01 -16.78
N ARG A 92 -11.68 -0.87 -17.75
CA ARG A 92 -10.60 -1.82 -18.11
C ARG A 92 -9.37 -1.02 -18.58
N GLY A 93 -8.20 -1.40 -18.08
CA GLY A 93 -6.93 -0.74 -18.38
C GLY A 93 -6.48 0.30 -17.35
N ASP A 94 -7.32 0.64 -16.37
CA ASP A 94 -6.94 1.55 -15.27
C ASP A 94 -6.41 0.79 -14.04
N GLU A 95 -6.22 -0.54 -14.12
CA GLU A 95 -5.76 -1.37 -13.00
C GLU A 95 -4.37 -0.94 -12.50
N GLN A 96 -3.47 -0.58 -13.42
CA GLN A 96 -2.14 -0.09 -13.05
C GLN A 96 -2.23 1.25 -12.34
N LYS A 97 -3.02 2.19 -12.87
CA LYS A 97 -3.24 3.48 -12.23
C LYS A 97 -3.91 3.35 -10.86
N LEU A 98 -4.84 2.39 -10.73
CA LEU A 98 -5.46 2.05 -9.45
C LEU A 98 -4.39 1.61 -8.44
N SER A 99 -3.53 0.68 -8.81
CA SER A 99 -2.45 0.20 -7.96
C SER A 99 -1.51 1.32 -7.52
N GLU A 100 -1.05 2.15 -8.45
CA GLU A 100 -0.19 3.31 -8.15
C GLU A 100 -0.88 4.32 -7.22
N SER A 101 -2.18 4.59 -7.44
CA SER A 101 -2.95 5.50 -6.60
C SER A 101 -3.11 4.97 -5.18
N LEU A 102 -3.34 3.66 -5.03
CA LEU A 102 -3.44 2.99 -3.74
C LEU A 102 -2.12 3.06 -2.97
N HIS A 103 -1.00 2.80 -3.63
CA HIS A 103 0.32 2.93 -3.00
C HIS A 103 0.57 4.34 -2.46
N ARG A 104 0.19 5.38 -3.21
CA ARG A 104 0.31 6.77 -2.77
C ARG A 104 -0.61 7.08 -1.58
N LEU A 105 -1.85 6.59 -1.59
CA LEU A 105 -2.79 6.79 -0.48
C LEU A 105 -2.28 6.14 0.82
N VAL A 106 -1.76 4.91 0.74
CA VAL A 106 -1.16 4.22 1.89
C VAL A 106 0.07 4.95 2.41
N ALA A 107 0.89 5.53 1.52
CA ALA A 107 2.05 6.32 1.93
C ALA A 107 1.66 7.67 2.57
N GLU A 108 0.50 8.25 2.20
CA GLU A 108 0.00 9.52 2.77
C GLU A 108 -0.71 9.35 4.11
N ASP A 109 -1.34 8.19 4.36
CA ASP A 109 -2.20 7.98 5.53
C ASP A 109 -1.93 6.62 6.20
N PRO A 110 -1.34 6.62 7.40
CA PRO A 110 -1.01 5.39 8.14
C PRO A 110 -2.26 4.62 8.63
N CYS A 111 -3.45 5.22 8.57
CA CYS A 111 -4.72 4.55 8.90
C CYS A 111 -5.37 3.87 7.71
N VAL A 112 -4.73 3.91 6.54
CA VAL A 112 -5.17 3.21 5.32
C VAL A 112 -4.34 1.97 5.10
N ARG A 113 -4.98 0.85 4.81
CA ARG A 113 -4.33 -0.40 4.44
C ARG A 113 -4.97 -0.97 3.19
N VAL A 114 -4.17 -1.59 2.35
CA VAL A 114 -4.62 -2.29 1.15
C VAL A 114 -4.14 -3.73 1.21
N ASP A 115 -5.07 -4.67 1.11
CA ASP A 115 -4.77 -6.09 1.06
C ASP A 115 -5.26 -6.67 -0.28
N HIS A 116 -4.50 -7.57 -0.87
CA HIS A 116 -4.91 -8.32 -2.04
C HIS A 116 -5.25 -9.76 -1.65
N HIS A 117 -6.53 -10.10 -1.72
CA HIS A 117 -7.03 -11.44 -1.41
C HIS A 117 -6.94 -12.32 -2.65
N THR A 118 -5.87 -13.08 -2.78
CA THR A 118 -5.58 -13.90 -3.96
C THR A 118 -6.64 -14.96 -4.24
N ALA A 119 -7.21 -15.58 -3.18
CA ALA A 119 -8.23 -16.62 -3.33
C ALA A 119 -9.53 -16.09 -3.95
N GLN A 120 -9.91 -14.84 -3.68
CA GLN A 120 -11.10 -14.18 -4.21
C GLN A 120 -10.77 -13.27 -5.41
N ASN A 121 -9.49 -13.08 -5.69
CA ASN A 121 -9.01 -12.12 -6.69
C ASN A 121 -9.58 -10.70 -6.45
N GLU A 122 -9.57 -10.27 -5.21
CA GLU A 122 -10.09 -8.98 -4.77
C GLU A 122 -9.00 -8.13 -4.13
N THR A 123 -9.04 -6.83 -4.41
CA THR A 123 -8.27 -5.82 -3.69
C THR A 123 -9.19 -5.12 -2.70
N VAL A 124 -8.84 -5.13 -1.44
CA VAL A 124 -9.63 -4.55 -0.36
C VAL A 124 -8.90 -3.35 0.22
N LEU A 125 -9.56 -2.20 0.21
CA LEU A 125 -9.14 -0.97 0.86
C LEU A 125 -9.75 -0.90 2.25
N TYR A 126 -8.89 -0.82 3.27
CA TYR A 126 -9.29 -0.68 4.66
C TYR A 126 -9.05 0.73 5.16
N GLY A 127 -9.98 1.23 5.97
CA GLY A 127 -9.91 2.54 6.62
C GLY A 127 -10.61 2.53 7.98
N LEU A 128 -10.57 3.66 8.67
CA LEU A 128 -11.14 3.82 10.01
C LEU A 128 -12.66 3.67 10.03
N GLY A 129 -13.33 3.99 8.92
CA GLY A 129 -14.78 3.92 8.81
C GLY A 129 -15.27 4.42 7.47
N ASP A 130 -16.59 4.46 7.28
CA ASP A 130 -17.24 4.80 6.02
C ASP A 130 -16.85 6.19 5.50
N LEU A 131 -16.89 7.22 6.37
CA LEU A 131 -16.50 8.58 5.97
C LEU A 131 -15.04 8.64 5.52
N HIS A 132 -14.14 7.97 6.24
CA HIS A 132 -12.73 7.91 5.86
C HIS A 132 -12.54 7.29 4.48
N LEU A 133 -13.15 6.14 4.22
CA LEU A 133 -13.08 5.47 2.92
C LEU A 133 -13.69 6.32 1.81
N ARG A 134 -14.80 7.01 2.04
CA ARG A 134 -15.37 7.95 1.05
C ARG A 134 -14.40 9.06 0.70
N VAL A 135 -13.72 9.65 1.69
CA VAL A 135 -12.70 10.69 1.44
C VAL A 135 -11.54 10.14 0.64
N MET A 136 -11.09 8.90 0.92
CA MET A 136 -10.01 8.27 0.15
C MET A 136 -10.43 8.01 -1.31
N LEU A 137 -11.64 7.50 -1.53
CA LEU A 137 -12.19 7.27 -2.87
C LEU A 137 -12.37 8.59 -3.65
N GLN A 138 -12.82 9.63 -2.96
CA GLN A 138 -12.92 10.96 -3.55
C GLN A 138 -11.55 11.50 -3.98
N ARG A 139 -10.53 11.34 -3.12
CA ARG A 139 -9.14 11.73 -3.46
C ARG A 139 -8.60 10.95 -4.66
N MET A 140 -8.92 9.66 -4.77
CA MET A 140 -8.53 8.86 -5.94
C MET A 140 -9.09 9.43 -7.23
N THR A 141 -10.36 9.82 -7.22
CA THR A 141 -11.01 10.42 -8.38
C THR A 141 -10.45 11.82 -8.68
N ASP A 142 -10.35 12.69 -7.67
CA ASP A 142 -10.02 14.12 -7.86
C ASP A 142 -8.53 14.33 -8.18
N ARG A 143 -7.64 13.57 -7.52
CA ARG A 143 -6.18 13.78 -7.68
C ARG A 143 -5.55 12.87 -8.72
N TYR A 144 -6.03 11.62 -8.82
CA TYR A 144 -5.41 10.61 -9.67
C TYR A 144 -6.25 10.26 -10.90
N GLY A 145 -7.49 10.78 -10.99
CA GLY A 145 -8.38 10.53 -12.12
C GLY A 145 -8.81 9.06 -12.26
N VAL A 146 -8.82 8.31 -11.15
CA VAL A 146 -9.19 6.90 -11.13
C VAL A 146 -10.57 6.75 -10.48
N ALA A 147 -11.56 6.37 -11.28
CA ALA A 147 -12.88 6.00 -10.79
C ALA A 147 -12.90 4.50 -10.44
N VAL A 148 -13.48 4.18 -9.29
CA VAL A 148 -13.55 2.81 -8.77
C VAL A 148 -14.97 2.39 -8.46
N LYS A 149 -15.23 1.09 -8.63
CA LYS A 149 -16.44 0.42 -8.13
C LYS A 149 -16.12 -0.24 -6.80
N THR A 150 -17.02 -0.08 -5.84
CA THR A 150 -16.87 -0.65 -4.49
C THR A 150 -17.94 -1.69 -4.23
N SER A 151 -17.59 -2.71 -3.45
CA SER A 151 -18.52 -3.72 -2.95
C SER A 151 -18.07 -4.18 -1.55
N PRO A 152 -18.96 -4.79 -0.75
CA PRO A 152 -18.52 -5.49 0.45
C PRO A 152 -17.47 -6.55 0.07
N PRO A 153 -16.41 -6.75 0.88
CA PRO A 153 -15.43 -7.80 0.65
C PRO A 153 -16.07 -9.18 0.70
N SER A 154 -15.60 -10.08 -0.17
CA SER A 154 -16.06 -11.47 -0.19
C SER A 154 -15.57 -12.22 1.04
N VAL A 155 -16.44 -13.02 1.66
CA VAL A 155 -16.08 -13.88 2.78
C VAL A 155 -15.45 -15.17 2.23
N PRO A 156 -14.22 -15.52 2.64
CA PRO A 156 -13.58 -16.76 2.21
C PRO A 156 -14.21 -17.98 2.91
N TYR A 157 -15.24 -18.52 2.30
CA TYR A 157 -15.83 -19.79 2.78
C TYR A 157 -14.91 -20.94 2.47
N ARG A 158 -14.88 -21.91 3.39
CA ARG A 158 -14.22 -23.21 3.19
C ARG A 158 -15.29 -24.29 3.22
N GLU A 159 -15.19 -25.18 2.26
CA GLU A 159 -16.04 -26.37 2.22
C GLU A 159 -15.46 -27.46 3.14
N THR A 160 -16.33 -28.22 3.77
CA THR A 160 -15.97 -29.39 4.56
C THR A 160 -16.96 -30.51 4.31
N ILE A 161 -16.50 -31.74 4.48
CA ILE A 161 -17.34 -32.92 4.39
C ILE A 161 -18.07 -33.10 5.73
N THR A 162 -19.40 -33.13 5.70
CA THR A 162 -20.24 -33.30 6.88
C THR A 162 -20.73 -34.73 7.09
N ARG A 163 -20.63 -35.57 6.07
CA ARG A 163 -21.03 -36.95 6.08
C ARG A 163 -20.06 -37.79 5.26
N PRO A 164 -19.74 -39.04 5.70
CA PRO A 164 -19.03 -39.97 4.84
C PRO A 164 -19.92 -40.30 3.63
N ALA A 165 -19.32 -40.35 2.49
CA ALA A 165 -19.98 -40.71 1.24
C ALA A 165 -19.05 -41.61 0.43
N GLU A 166 -19.62 -42.60 -0.22
CA GLU A 166 -18.89 -43.44 -1.16
C GLU A 166 -19.17 -43.01 -2.57
N GLY A 167 -18.11 -42.87 -3.37
CA GLY A 167 -18.20 -42.52 -4.78
C GLY A 167 -17.49 -43.55 -5.62
N HIS A 168 -18.11 -43.95 -6.72
CA HIS A 168 -17.51 -44.83 -7.72
C HIS A 168 -17.61 -44.20 -9.10
N HIS A 169 -16.50 -44.13 -9.78
CA HIS A 169 -16.47 -43.72 -11.18
C HIS A 169 -15.64 -44.65 -12.04
N ARG A 170 -16.21 -45.07 -13.16
CA ARG A 170 -15.56 -45.94 -14.14
C ARG A 170 -15.41 -45.21 -15.48
N HIS A 171 -14.18 -44.94 -15.87
CA HIS A 171 -13.86 -44.40 -17.17
C HIS A 171 -13.54 -45.52 -18.14
N LYS A 172 -14.32 -45.66 -19.22
CA LYS A 172 -14.07 -46.60 -20.28
C LYS A 172 -14.23 -45.87 -21.64
N LYS A 173 -13.14 -45.71 -22.36
CA LYS A 173 -13.16 -45.08 -23.67
C LYS A 173 -12.35 -45.95 -24.66
N GLN A 174 -12.97 -46.30 -25.78
CA GLN A 174 -12.34 -47.08 -26.86
C GLN A 174 -12.72 -46.41 -28.18
N THR A 175 -11.75 -45.70 -28.77
CA THR A 175 -11.90 -45.01 -30.04
C THR A 175 -10.71 -45.36 -30.91
N GLY A 176 -10.65 -46.61 -31.40
CA GLY A 176 -9.54 -47.10 -32.27
C GLY A 176 -8.18 -47.19 -31.54
N GLY A 177 -7.53 -48.34 -31.56
CA GLY A 177 -6.27 -48.59 -30.88
C GLY A 177 -6.43 -49.02 -29.43
N ALA A 178 -5.43 -48.78 -28.59
CA ALA A 178 -5.44 -49.16 -27.14
C ALA A 178 -6.52 -48.39 -26.40
N GLY A 179 -7.46 -49.11 -25.74
CA GLY A 179 -8.52 -48.52 -24.96
C GLY A 179 -8.03 -47.88 -23.65
N GLN A 180 -8.71 -46.85 -23.18
CA GLN A 180 -8.48 -46.24 -21.88
C GLN A 180 -9.45 -46.80 -20.86
N PHE A 181 -8.94 -47.27 -19.75
CA PHE A 181 -9.74 -47.80 -18.63
C PHE A 181 -9.18 -47.27 -17.30
N ALA A 182 -10.04 -46.71 -16.49
CA ALA A 182 -9.74 -46.38 -15.12
C ALA A 182 -11.01 -46.57 -14.24
N GLU A 183 -10.84 -47.02 -13.04
CA GLU A 183 -11.91 -47.17 -12.07
C GLU A 183 -11.44 -46.66 -10.74
N VAL A 184 -12.20 -45.76 -10.13
CA VAL A 184 -11.87 -45.13 -8.85
C VAL A 184 -13.03 -45.29 -7.88
N TRP A 185 -12.69 -45.76 -6.71
CA TRP A 185 -13.58 -45.81 -5.53
C TRP A 185 -13.04 -44.82 -4.51
N MET A 186 -13.89 -44.00 -3.94
CA MET A 186 -13.53 -43.02 -2.89
C MET A 186 -14.51 -43.09 -1.74
#